data_e4df7fc5d03905acde84c5b7059b4cf1
#
_entry.id   e4df7fc5d03905acde84c5b7059b4cf1
#
_cell.length_a   1.000
_cell.length_b   1.000
_cell.length_c   1.000
_cell.angle_alpha   90.00
_cell.angle_beta   90.00
_cell.angle_gamma   90.00
#
_symmetry.space_group_name_H-M   'P 1'
#
loop_
_entity.id
_entity.type
_entity.pdbx_description
1 polymer ?
#
loop_
_entity_poly.entity_id
_entity_poly.type
_entity_poly.pdbx_seq_one_letter_code
_entity_poly.pdbx_strand_id
1 'polypeptide(L)'
;ILEKSKEALGKVRISGGGRCNLTNAETNPREFVKNYPRGNRELLGVFSRFSSQDTVRWFSLHGVAIKQEADGRMFPQSNSSQTVIDCFLSLAKKYHIEILYRQNIQSFSYEQELWQVQGTETFLCRHLVVATGSNPKIWQLLAGLGHTIVPPVPSLFTFASKDTFVEGLAGGSKQVGVKLLDSQGTPLKVPLIDKQGLIGALLITHWGFSGPAVLKLSAFAARILAELEYKFALQINWLAEVDELLTAQDALTILQEEKQQHPRKELQNHCPFSLAKKLWNKLLERAGVLPHQLWAELNKGQLHALAKELTASTFSIEDKAPFKEEFVTAGGVSLKEIDFKSFRSKLYPTLYIGGEALDIDAI
;
A
#
# COMPACT_ATOMS: atom_id res chain seq x y z
N ILE A 1 15.82 5.34 -25.59
CA ILE A 1 14.68 4.88 -24.75
C ILE A 1 13.46 4.82 -25.65
N LEU A 2 12.71 3.70 -25.59
CA LEU A 2 11.46 3.52 -26.33
C LEU A 2 10.29 3.75 -25.36
N GLU A 3 9.53 4.83 -25.55
CA GLU A 3 8.39 5.22 -24.73
C GLU A 3 7.08 5.03 -25.53
N LYS A 4 6.11 4.33 -24.92
CA LYS A 4 4.82 4.06 -25.57
C LYS A 4 3.95 5.31 -25.71
N SER A 5 4.02 6.19 -24.72
CA SER A 5 3.17 7.40 -24.64
C SER A 5 3.69 8.53 -25.53
N LYS A 6 2.88 9.56 -25.68
CA LYS A 6 3.30 10.82 -26.33
C LYS A 6 4.23 11.67 -25.47
N GLU A 7 4.30 11.38 -24.16
CA GLU A 7 5.13 12.07 -23.19
C GLU A 7 5.78 11.05 -22.28
N ALA A 8 7.03 11.28 -21.87
CA ALA A 8 7.74 10.45 -20.90
C ALA A 8 7.26 10.73 -19.47
N LEU A 9 7.51 9.76 -18.59
CA LEU A 9 7.34 9.90 -17.14
C LEU A 9 5.89 10.21 -16.68
N GLY A 10 4.89 9.74 -17.43
CA GLY A 10 3.46 9.96 -17.10
C GLY A 10 3.07 9.47 -15.71
N LYS A 11 3.59 8.31 -15.26
CA LYS A 11 3.36 7.80 -13.89
C LYS A 11 4.01 8.69 -12.83
N VAL A 12 5.18 9.26 -13.10
CA VAL A 12 5.85 10.22 -12.19
C VAL A 12 4.97 11.46 -12.04
N ARG A 13 4.38 11.94 -13.12
CA ARG A 13 3.52 13.14 -13.13
C ARG A 13 2.37 13.05 -12.14
N ILE A 14 1.70 11.91 -12.02
CA ILE A 14 0.54 11.72 -11.16
C ILE A 14 0.90 11.17 -9.76
N SER A 15 2.11 10.65 -9.58
CA SER A 15 2.53 10.01 -8.33
C SER A 15 2.52 10.99 -7.15
N GLY A 16 2.20 10.47 -5.96
CA GLY A 16 2.15 11.28 -4.74
C GLY A 16 1.18 12.48 -4.82
N GLY A 17 0.08 12.34 -5.56
CA GLY A 17 -0.88 13.43 -5.78
C GLY A 17 -0.31 14.58 -6.63
N GLY A 18 0.53 14.26 -7.62
CA GLY A 18 1.19 15.24 -8.50
C GLY A 18 2.45 15.88 -7.89
N ARG A 19 2.88 15.43 -6.71
CA ARG A 19 4.07 15.93 -6.02
C ARG A 19 5.31 15.05 -6.21
N CYS A 20 5.14 13.79 -6.56
CA CYS A 20 6.14 12.73 -6.67
C CYS A 20 6.84 12.41 -5.34
N ASN A 21 6.35 11.42 -4.60
CA ASN A 21 7.10 10.85 -3.49
C ASN A 21 8.32 10.10 -4.03
N LEU A 22 9.52 10.61 -3.76
CA LEU A 22 10.78 10.09 -4.32
C LEU A 22 11.31 8.88 -3.56
N THR A 23 11.23 8.94 -2.23
CA THR A 23 11.73 7.92 -1.32
C THR A 23 11.20 8.17 0.09
N ASN A 24 11.71 7.43 1.07
CA ASN A 24 11.41 7.59 2.49
C ASN A 24 12.67 7.96 3.27
N ALA A 25 12.52 8.60 4.41
CA ALA A 25 13.61 9.03 5.29
C ALA A 25 14.31 7.87 6.03
N GLU A 26 13.74 6.66 6.00
CA GLU A 26 14.39 5.50 6.60
C GLU A 26 15.72 5.18 5.91
N THR A 27 16.78 5.15 6.68
CA THR A 27 18.15 4.99 6.17
C THR A 27 18.72 3.59 6.39
N ASN A 28 18.15 2.83 7.32
CA ASN A 28 18.56 1.46 7.55
C ASN A 28 17.94 0.54 6.48
N PRO A 29 18.75 -0.11 5.61
CA PRO A 29 18.21 -0.97 4.57
C PRO A 29 17.32 -2.12 5.09
N ARG A 30 17.62 -2.65 6.30
CA ARG A 30 16.85 -3.73 6.92
C ARG A 30 15.45 -3.26 7.34
N GLU A 31 15.30 -2.02 7.80
CA GLU A 31 14.02 -1.42 8.14
C GLU A 31 13.29 -0.97 6.86
N PHE A 32 14.03 -0.38 5.91
CA PHE A 32 13.48 0.09 4.64
C PHE A 32 12.80 -1.04 3.84
N VAL A 33 13.43 -2.22 3.74
CA VAL A 33 12.86 -3.37 3.00
C VAL A 33 11.60 -3.96 3.63
N LYS A 34 11.29 -3.66 4.89
CA LYS A 34 10.04 -4.09 5.53
C LYS A 34 8.80 -3.45 4.88
N ASN A 35 8.98 -2.39 4.09
CA ASN A 35 7.92 -1.75 3.31
C ASN A 35 7.70 -2.42 1.94
N TYR A 36 8.41 -3.52 1.66
CA TYR A 36 8.25 -4.31 0.44
C TYR A 36 7.64 -5.66 0.75
N PRO A 37 6.33 -5.84 0.57
CA PRO A 37 5.66 -7.14 0.80
C PRO A 37 6.27 -8.26 -0.05
N ARG A 38 6.72 -7.95 -1.28
CA ARG A 38 7.43 -8.83 -2.20
C ARG A 38 8.78 -8.21 -2.60
N GLY A 39 9.83 -9.03 -2.64
CA GLY A 39 11.17 -8.60 -2.97
C GLY A 39 12.00 -8.04 -1.80
N ASN A 40 11.51 -8.07 -0.56
CA ASN A 40 12.20 -7.56 0.61
C ASN A 40 13.59 -8.20 0.83
N ARG A 41 13.73 -9.50 0.57
CA ARG A 41 15.01 -10.22 0.73
C ARG A 41 15.99 -9.84 -0.39
N GLU A 42 15.51 -9.82 -1.61
CA GLU A 42 16.27 -9.53 -2.82
C GLU A 42 16.76 -8.08 -2.84
N LEU A 43 15.92 -7.15 -2.39
CA LEU A 43 16.24 -5.73 -2.37
C LEU A 43 17.18 -5.30 -1.22
N LEU A 44 17.35 -6.11 -0.18
CA LEU A 44 18.24 -5.77 0.93
C LEU A 44 19.67 -5.44 0.45
N GLY A 45 20.23 -6.28 -0.43
CA GLY A 45 21.53 -6.05 -1.02
C GLY A 45 21.58 -4.84 -1.97
N VAL A 46 20.47 -4.53 -2.63
CA VAL A 46 20.34 -3.36 -3.50
C VAL A 46 20.36 -2.09 -2.68
N PHE A 47 19.54 -1.98 -1.64
CA PHE A 47 19.45 -0.79 -0.79
C PHE A 47 20.69 -0.61 0.11
N SER A 48 21.48 -1.65 0.33
CA SER A 48 22.79 -1.51 0.98
C SER A 48 23.82 -0.85 0.06
N ARG A 49 23.61 -0.81 -1.25
CA ARG A 49 24.51 -0.18 -2.25
C ARG A 49 23.99 1.16 -2.74
N PHE A 50 22.68 1.33 -2.82
CA PHE A 50 22.00 2.56 -3.21
C PHE A 50 20.76 2.74 -2.34
N SER A 51 20.92 3.50 -1.28
CA SER A 51 19.92 3.72 -0.23
C SER A 51 18.96 4.86 -0.56
N SER A 52 18.00 5.09 0.34
CA SER A 52 17.13 6.27 0.30
C SER A 52 17.94 7.57 0.38
N GLN A 53 19.02 7.60 1.18
CA GLN A 53 19.93 8.76 1.27
C GLN A 53 20.68 9.00 -0.04
N ASP A 54 21.10 7.93 -0.72
CA ASP A 54 21.76 8.06 -2.03
C ASP A 54 20.78 8.62 -3.06
N THR A 55 19.51 8.25 -2.99
CA THR A 55 18.44 8.84 -3.82
C THR A 55 18.33 10.34 -3.56
N VAL A 56 18.23 10.76 -2.30
CA VAL A 56 18.17 12.19 -1.92
C VAL A 56 19.42 12.93 -2.40
N ARG A 57 20.61 12.37 -2.15
CA ARG A 57 21.87 12.94 -2.59
C ARG A 57 21.95 13.09 -4.10
N TRP A 58 21.52 12.04 -4.83
CA TRP A 58 21.53 12.06 -6.28
C TRP A 58 20.66 13.19 -6.85
N PHE A 59 19.42 13.35 -6.37
CA PHE A 59 18.54 14.44 -6.79
C PHE A 59 19.11 15.81 -6.41
N SER A 60 19.64 15.96 -5.20
CA SER A 60 20.26 17.22 -4.75
C SER A 60 21.45 17.63 -5.63
N LEU A 61 22.31 16.66 -6.03
CA LEU A 61 23.43 16.91 -6.95
C LEU A 61 22.96 17.32 -8.34
N HIS A 62 21.74 16.99 -8.70
CA HIS A 62 21.12 17.36 -9.98
C HIS A 62 20.14 18.54 -9.87
N GLY A 63 20.26 19.33 -8.79
CA GLY A 63 19.52 20.58 -8.64
C GLY A 63 18.09 20.44 -8.12
N VAL A 64 17.67 19.26 -7.65
CA VAL A 64 16.36 19.05 -7.06
C VAL A 64 16.49 19.08 -5.54
N ALA A 65 16.05 20.17 -4.91
CA ALA A 65 15.94 20.26 -3.45
C ALA A 65 14.79 19.37 -2.95
N ILE A 66 15.07 18.58 -1.90
CA ILE A 66 14.11 17.61 -1.34
C ILE A 66 13.76 18.02 0.09
N LYS A 67 12.51 17.83 0.47
CA LYS A 67 12.00 17.98 1.85
C LYS A 67 11.44 16.66 2.36
N GLN A 68 11.54 16.48 3.66
CA GLN A 68 10.92 15.39 4.40
C GLN A 68 9.59 15.85 5.01
N GLU A 69 8.56 15.02 4.93
CA GLU A 69 7.31 15.18 5.66
C GLU A 69 7.35 14.42 7.01
N ALA A 70 6.40 14.70 7.90
CA ALA A 70 6.37 14.15 9.25
C ALA A 70 6.27 12.61 9.30
N ASP A 71 5.71 11.99 8.27
CA ASP A 71 5.59 10.55 8.11
C ASP A 71 6.79 9.89 7.40
N GLY A 72 7.86 10.63 7.18
CA GLY A 72 9.09 10.17 6.56
C GLY A 72 9.09 10.17 5.03
N ARG A 73 7.99 10.51 4.37
CA ARG A 73 7.96 10.63 2.91
C ARG A 73 8.81 11.81 2.43
N MET A 74 9.48 11.63 1.29
CA MET A 74 10.41 12.59 0.73
C MET A 74 9.88 13.14 -0.59
N PHE A 75 9.69 14.46 -0.67
CA PHE A 75 9.14 15.15 -1.84
C PHE A 75 10.08 16.24 -2.35
N PRO A 76 9.98 16.63 -3.63
CA PRO A 76 10.60 17.87 -4.08
C PRO A 76 10.10 19.07 -3.25
N GLN A 77 10.99 19.98 -2.90
CA GLN A 77 10.63 21.17 -2.14
C GLN A 77 9.58 22.04 -2.87
N SER A 78 9.58 21.99 -4.20
CA SER A 78 8.60 22.66 -5.08
C SER A 78 7.17 22.11 -4.93
N ASN A 79 6.96 20.95 -4.30
CA ASN A 79 5.69 20.22 -4.28
C ASN A 79 5.13 19.90 -5.68
N SER A 80 5.99 19.77 -6.67
CA SER A 80 5.59 19.48 -8.06
C SER A 80 6.41 18.34 -8.63
N SER A 81 5.72 17.31 -9.15
CA SER A 81 6.35 16.23 -9.90
C SER A 81 7.06 16.71 -11.17
N GLN A 82 6.67 17.88 -11.69
CA GLN A 82 7.31 18.49 -12.86
C GLN A 82 8.80 18.72 -12.63
N THR A 83 9.21 19.12 -11.41
CA THR A 83 10.62 19.30 -11.06
C THR A 83 11.44 18.03 -11.24
N VAL A 84 10.86 16.87 -10.91
CA VAL A 84 11.52 15.55 -11.09
C VAL A 84 11.57 15.19 -12.57
N ILE A 85 10.50 15.44 -13.30
CA ILE A 85 10.42 15.20 -14.75
C ILE A 85 11.47 16.04 -15.48
N ASP A 86 11.56 17.34 -15.19
CA ASP A 86 12.51 18.27 -15.78
C ASP A 86 13.96 17.86 -15.49
N CYS A 87 14.24 17.38 -14.28
CA CYS A 87 15.54 16.83 -13.91
C CYS A 87 15.92 15.66 -14.84
N PHE A 88 15.07 14.65 -14.98
CA PHE A 88 15.36 13.50 -15.84
C PHE A 88 15.48 13.88 -17.32
N LEU A 89 14.60 14.74 -17.84
CA LEU A 89 14.67 15.17 -19.24
C LEU A 89 15.92 16.01 -19.54
N SER A 90 16.30 16.88 -18.61
CA SER A 90 17.55 17.66 -18.71
C SER A 90 18.78 16.78 -18.73
N LEU A 91 18.80 15.74 -17.88
CA LEU A 91 19.89 14.76 -17.86
C LEU A 91 19.92 13.91 -19.13
N ALA A 92 18.76 13.48 -19.63
CA ALA A 92 18.68 12.78 -20.91
C ALA A 92 19.30 13.62 -22.03
N LYS A 93 18.93 14.90 -22.12
CA LYS A 93 19.52 15.83 -23.09
C LYS A 93 21.02 16.01 -22.88
N LYS A 94 21.47 16.22 -21.65
CA LYS A 94 22.90 16.39 -21.27
C LYS A 94 23.75 15.20 -21.67
N TYR A 95 23.23 13.99 -21.53
CA TYR A 95 23.95 12.74 -21.81
C TYR A 95 23.62 12.17 -23.20
N HIS A 96 22.94 12.94 -24.07
CA HIS A 96 22.56 12.54 -25.42
C HIS A 96 21.76 11.22 -25.46
N ILE A 97 20.90 11.02 -24.45
CA ILE A 97 20.00 9.87 -24.41
C ILE A 97 18.78 10.18 -25.29
N GLU A 98 18.64 9.45 -26.36
CA GLU A 98 17.50 9.59 -27.27
C GLU A 98 16.25 8.95 -26.66
N ILE A 99 15.12 9.67 -26.68
CA ILE A 99 13.81 9.18 -26.28
C ILE A 99 12.88 9.19 -27.46
N LEU A 100 12.51 8.00 -27.92
CA LEU A 100 11.57 7.81 -29.02
C LEU A 100 10.18 7.55 -28.46
N TYR A 101 9.28 8.48 -28.73
CA TYR A 101 7.89 8.42 -28.25
C TYR A 101 6.99 7.60 -29.18
N ARG A 102 5.81 7.20 -28.67
CA ARG A 102 4.79 6.43 -29.41
C ARG A 102 5.29 5.08 -29.90
N GLN A 103 6.29 4.51 -29.22
CA GLN A 103 6.86 3.20 -29.52
C GLN A 103 6.09 2.12 -28.77
N ASN A 104 5.02 1.60 -29.36
CA ASN A 104 4.26 0.50 -28.78
C ASN A 104 4.90 -0.84 -29.17
N ILE A 105 5.73 -1.38 -28.29
CA ILE A 105 6.46 -2.62 -28.52
C ILE A 105 5.51 -3.79 -28.74
N GLN A 106 5.71 -4.52 -29.85
CA GLN A 106 4.91 -5.64 -30.28
C GLN A 106 5.58 -6.98 -29.95
N SER A 107 6.90 -7.06 -30.16
CA SER A 107 7.69 -8.24 -29.86
C SER A 107 9.14 -7.87 -29.59
N PHE A 108 9.86 -8.76 -28.97
CA PHE A 108 11.31 -8.78 -28.92
C PHE A 108 11.80 -10.23 -28.98
N SER A 109 12.89 -10.46 -29.72
CA SER A 109 13.56 -11.74 -29.86
C SER A 109 15.07 -11.55 -29.65
N TYR A 110 15.76 -12.66 -29.39
CA TYR A 110 17.20 -12.68 -29.20
C TYR A 110 17.80 -13.68 -30.18
N GLU A 111 18.52 -13.20 -31.19
CA GLU A 111 19.12 -14.00 -32.21
C GLU A 111 20.53 -13.46 -32.56
N GLN A 112 21.48 -14.33 -32.81
CA GLN A 112 22.85 -13.97 -33.16
C GLN A 112 23.48 -12.94 -32.22
N GLU A 113 23.25 -13.10 -30.90
CA GLU A 113 23.73 -12.21 -29.84
C GLU A 113 23.17 -10.78 -29.88
N LEU A 114 22.11 -10.55 -30.62
CA LEU A 114 21.42 -9.26 -30.73
C LEU A 114 19.96 -9.40 -30.35
N TRP A 115 19.47 -8.38 -29.69
CA TRP A 115 18.03 -8.18 -29.46
C TRP A 115 17.44 -7.47 -30.66
N GLN A 116 16.37 -8.01 -31.19
CA GLN A 116 15.50 -7.35 -32.13
C GLN A 116 14.23 -6.93 -31.43
N VAL A 117 13.97 -5.62 -31.34
CA VAL A 117 12.80 -5.03 -30.70
C VAL A 117 11.91 -4.41 -31.73
N GLN A 118 10.68 -4.93 -31.86
CA GLN A 118 9.71 -4.46 -32.84
C GLN A 118 8.73 -3.50 -32.18
N GLY A 119 8.80 -2.23 -32.56
CA GLY A 119 7.84 -1.17 -32.24
C GLY A 119 7.10 -0.69 -33.47
N THR A 120 7.04 0.63 -33.68
CA THR A 120 6.67 1.22 -34.97
C THR A 120 7.76 0.96 -36.03
N GLU A 121 8.97 0.79 -35.57
CA GLU A 121 10.16 0.42 -36.34
C GLU A 121 10.83 -0.78 -35.63
N THR A 122 11.83 -1.36 -36.31
CA THR A 122 12.65 -2.43 -35.75
C THR A 122 13.97 -1.84 -35.24
N PHE A 123 14.26 -2.13 -33.97
CA PHE A 123 15.49 -1.72 -33.31
C PHE A 123 16.36 -2.94 -32.99
N LEU A 124 17.65 -2.81 -33.31
CA LEU A 124 18.66 -3.83 -32.93
C LEU A 124 19.54 -3.31 -31.83
N CYS A 125 19.75 -4.11 -30.79
CA CYS A 125 20.63 -3.73 -29.67
C CYS A 125 21.32 -4.94 -29.06
N ARG A 126 22.49 -4.72 -28.44
CA ARG A 126 23.24 -5.75 -27.72
C ARG A 126 22.66 -6.00 -26.34
N HIS A 127 22.16 -4.96 -25.70
CA HIS A 127 21.60 -5.02 -24.36
C HIS A 127 20.19 -4.46 -24.37
N LEU A 128 19.26 -5.19 -23.76
CA LEU A 128 17.87 -4.77 -23.60
C LEU A 128 17.56 -4.53 -22.11
N VAL A 129 17.04 -3.36 -21.78
CA VAL A 129 16.55 -3.02 -20.44
C VAL A 129 15.05 -2.88 -20.47
N VAL A 130 14.35 -3.72 -19.71
CA VAL A 130 12.89 -3.69 -19.55
C VAL A 130 12.55 -3.01 -18.22
N ALA A 131 12.02 -1.79 -18.28
CA ALA A 131 11.60 -0.99 -17.13
C ALA A 131 10.18 -0.39 -17.36
N THR A 132 9.27 -1.24 -17.84
CA THR A 132 7.94 -0.84 -18.32
C THR A 132 6.86 -0.80 -17.27
N GLY A 133 7.22 -1.07 -16.00
CA GLY A 133 6.26 -1.26 -14.93
C GLY A 133 5.38 -2.50 -15.14
N SER A 134 4.23 -2.53 -14.50
CA SER A 134 3.24 -3.63 -14.54
C SER A 134 2.46 -3.66 -15.86
N ASN A 135 3.16 -3.98 -16.96
CA ASN A 135 2.56 -4.03 -18.30
C ASN A 135 2.26 -5.47 -18.73
N PRO A 136 0.97 -5.90 -18.82
CA PRO A 136 0.60 -7.27 -19.14
C PRO A 136 1.15 -7.77 -20.50
N LYS A 137 1.22 -6.89 -21.50
CA LYS A 137 1.74 -7.27 -22.83
C LYS A 137 3.24 -7.58 -22.74
N ILE A 138 4.01 -6.77 -22.03
CA ILE A 138 5.45 -7.00 -21.85
C ILE A 138 5.69 -8.29 -21.03
N TRP A 139 4.87 -8.57 -20.02
CA TRP A 139 4.93 -9.83 -19.30
C TRP A 139 4.67 -11.03 -20.21
N GLN A 140 3.71 -10.95 -21.15
CA GLN A 140 3.48 -12.00 -22.15
C GLN A 140 4.71 -12.21 -23.05
N LEU A 141 5.36 -11.12 -23.47
CA LEU A 141 6.59 -11.22 -24.26
C LEU A 141 7.74 -11.85 -23.47
N LEU A 142 7.90 -11.48 -22.19
CA LEU A 142 8.90 -12.09 -21.31
C LEU A 142 8.59 -13.57 -21.05
N ALA A 143 7.31 -13.93 -20.90
CA ALA A 143 6.89 -15.34 -20.81
C ALA A 143 7.24 -16.13 -22.10
N GLY A 144 7.08 -15.51 -23.26
CA GLY A 144 7.50 -16.08 -24.55
C GLY A 144 9.00 -16.34 -24.65
N LEU A 145 9.81 -15.61 -23.89
CA LEU A 145 11.26 -15.84 -23.75
C LEU A 145 11.59 -16.90 -22.67
N GLY A 146 10.59 -17.49 -22.01
CA GLY A 146 10.77 -18.52 -21.00
C GLY A 146 10.80 -18.01 -19.57
N HIS A 147 10.59 -16.70 -19.33
CA HIS A 147 10.46 -16.17 -17.97
C HIS A 147 9.15 -16.59 -17.32
N THR A 148 9.22 -16.98 -16.06
CA THR A 148 8.04 -17.24 -15.24
C THR A 148 7.41 -15.93 -14.80
N ILE A 149 6.15 -15.74 -15.15
CA ILE A 149 5.36 -14.60 -14.69
C ILE A 149 4.49 -15.03 -13.52
N VAL A 150 4.74 -14.44 -12.36
CA VAL A 150 3.87 -14.59 -11.19
C VAL A 150 2.57 -13.84 -11.47
N PRO A 151 1.40 -14.50 -11.35
CA PRO A 151 0.12 -13.89 -11.68
C PRO A 151 -0.10 -12.53 -10.99
N PRO A 152 -0.46 -11.48 -11.73
CA PRO A 152 -0.67 -10.15 -11.15
C PRO A 152 -2.00 -10.08 -10.40
N VAL A 153 -1.97 -9.52 -9.20
CA VAL A 153 -3.15 -9.19 -8.40
C VAL A 153 -3.06 -7.76 -7.88
N PRO A 154 -4.18 -7.09 -7.65
CA PRO A 154 -4.20 -5.76 -7.01
C PRO A 154 -3.50 -5.77 -5.65
N SER A 155 -2.78 -4.71 -5.36
CA SER A 155 -2.11 -4.41 -4.09
C SER A 155 -2.40 -2.96 -3.72
N LEU A 156 -2.33 -2.62 -2.43
CA LEU A 156 -2.51 -1.26 -1.92
C LEU A 156 -3.89 -0.66 -2.27
N PHE A 157 -4.96 -1.32 -1.85
CA PHE A 157 -6.33 -0.93 -2.21
C PHE A 157 -7.25 -0.74 -0.99
N THR A 158 -8.29 0.06 -1.18
CA THR A 158 -9.39 0.30 -0.23
C THR A 158 -10.34 -0.89 -0.16
N PHE A 159 -10.78 -1.27 1.03
CA PHE A 159 -11.75 -2.33 1.27
C PHE A 159 -13.19 -1.80 1.11
N ALA A 160 -13.95 -2.40 0.22
CA ALA A 160 -15.35 -2.07 0.02
C ALA A 160 -16.25 -2.84 1.00
N SER A 161 -17.12 -2.13 1.70
CA SER A 161 -18.09 -2.70 2.63
C SER A 161 -19.44 -2.03 2.42
N LYS A 162 -20.51 -2.84 2.44
CA LYS A 162 -21.91 -2.37 2.42
C LYS A 162 -22.51 -2.20 3.83
N ASP A 163 -21.67 -2.32 4.87
CA ASP A 163 -22.14 -2.14 6.24
C ASP A 163 -22.60 -0.70 6.45
N THR A 164 -23.82 -0.52 6.93
CA THR A 164 -24.43 0.79 7.21
C THR A 164 -23.69 1.58 8.30
N PHE A 165 -22.76 0.95 9.01
CA PHE A 165 -21.90 1.62 9.97
C PHE A 165 -21.11 2.78 9.35
N VAL A 166 -20.66 2.64 8.11
CA VAL A 166 -19.86 3.68 7.43
C VAL A 166 -20.67 4.93 7.09
N GLU A 167 -22.01 4.82 7.07
CA GLU A 167 -22.89 5.93 6.74
C GLU A 167 -22.79 7.06 7.79
N GLY A 168 -22.52 8.26 7.31
CA GLY A 168 -22.35 9.46 8.13
C GLY A 168 -21.02 9.58 8.85
N LEU A 169 -20.09 8.59 8.70
CA LEU A 169 -18.74 8.61 9.25
C LEU A 169 -17.67 8.94 8.21
N ALA A 170 -18.02 9.04 6.93
CA ALA A 170 -17.08 9.31 5.84
C ALA A 170 -16.26 10.58 6.11
N GLY A 171 -14.95 10.53 5.85
CA GLY A 171 -13.97 11.57 6.15
C GLY A 171 -13.36 11.47 7.56
N GLY A 172 -13.90 10.60 8.42
CA GLY A 172 -13.34 10.33 9.75
C GLY A 172 -12.04 9.55 9.65
N SER A 173 -11.02 9.97 10.39
CA SER A 173 -9.74 9.25 10.54
C SER A 173 -9.48 8.95 12.01
N LYS A 174 -8.97 7.75 12.30
CA LYS A 174 -8.63 7.31 13.65
C LYS A 174 -7.47 6.32 13.61
N GLN A 175 -6.58 6.42 14.60
CA GLN A 175 -5.58 5.39 14.88
C GLN A 175 -6.28 4.13 15.41
N VAL A 176 -6.05 2.99 14.77
CA VAL A 176 -6.74 1.73 15.07
C VAL A 176 -5.79 0.54 14.96
N GLY A 177 -6.18 -0.59 15.56
CA GLY A 177 -5.61 -1.88 15.21
C GLY A 177 -6.49 -2.59 14.19
N VAL A 178 -5.91 -3.20 13.16
CA VAL A 178 -6.66 -3.91 12.12
C VAL A 178 -6.14 -5.32 11.90
N LYS A 179 -7.06 -6.28 11.71
CA LYS A 179 -6.78 -7.67 11.38
C LYS A 179 -7.70 -8.16 10.28
N LEU A 180 -7.21 -9.13 9.50
CA LEU A 180 -8.04 -9.86 8.54
C LEU A 180 -8.51 -11.17 9.15
N LEU A 181 -9.79 -11.46 8.95
CA LEU A 181 -10.39 -12.73 9.33
C LEU A 181 -10.96 -13.40 8.06
N ASP A 182 -10.99 -14.72 8.06
CA ASP A 182 -11.75 -15.48 7.06
C ASP A 182 -13.28 -15.39 7.30
N SER A 183 -14.06 -16.04 6.46
CA SER A 183 -15.53 -16.08 6.58
C SER A 183 -16.04 -16.77 7.85
N GLN A 184 -15.19 -17.51 8.56
CA GLN A 184 -15.51 -18.19 9.81
C GLN A 184 -15.04 -17.39 11.04
N GLY A 185 -14.42 -16.22 10.84
CA GLY A 185 -13.89 -15.37 11.91
C GLY A 185 -12.50 -15.79 12.40
N THR A 186 -11.80 -16.66 11.68
CA THR A 186 -10.44 -17.08 12.02
C THR A 186 -9.42 -16.07 11.49
N PRO A 187 -8.45 -15.60 12.29
CA PRO A 187 -7.42 -14.68 11.84
C PRO A 187 -6.57 -15.25 10.69
N LEU A 188 -6.47 -14.50 9.60
CA LEU A 188 -5.61 -14.83 8.46
C LEU A 188 -4.14 -14.57 8.82
N LYS A 189 -3.26 -15.49 8.42
CA LYS A 189 -1.81 -15.29 8.54
C LYS A 189 -1.32 -14.41 7.39
N VAL A 190 -1.03 -13.17 7.66
CA VAL A 190 -0.48 -12.22 6.69
C VAL A 190 1.04 -12.17 6.86
N PRO A 191 1.84 -12.41 5.80
CA PRO A 191 3.30 -12.32 5.87
C PRO A 191 3.76 -10.95 6.38
N LEU A 192 4.77 -10.94 7.24
CA LEU A 192 5.36 -9.73 7.83
C LEU A 192 4.42 -8.88 8.72
N ILE A 193 3.20 -9.33 8.97
CA ILE A 193 2.27 -8.76 9.96
C ILE A 193 2.21 -9.73 11.14
N ASP A 194 2.32 -9.22 12.35
CA ASP A 194 2.25 -10.05 13.54
C ASP A 194 0.81 -10.50 13.87
N LYS A 195 0.65 -11.37 14.88
CA LYS A 195 -0.65 -11.89 15.29
C LYS A 195 -1.58 -10.82 15.89
N GLN A 196 -1.03 -9.72 16.38
CA GLN A 196 -1.82 -8.63 16.95
C GLN A 196 -2.46 -7.78 15.86
N GLY A 197 -1.98 -7.91 14.61
CA GLY A 197 -2.43 -7.16 13.46
C GLY A 197 -1.56 -5.92 13.22
N LEU A 198 -2.09 -4.95 12.52
CA LEU A 198 -1.39 -3.74 12.15
C LEU A 198 -2.02 -2.54 12.85
N ILE A 199 -1.20 -1.72 13.50
CA ILE A 199 -1.63 -0.44 14.09
C ILE A 199 -1.35 0.67 13.08
N GLY A 200 -2.32 1.56 12.88
CA GLY A 200 -2.15 2.71 11.99
C GLY A 200 -3.43 3.50 11.78
N ALA A 201 -3.31 4.59 11.04
CA ALA A 201 -4.46 5.43 10.72
C ALA A 201 -5.39 4.71 9.73
N LEU A 202 -6.67 4.61 10.10
CA LEU A 202 -7.77 4.16 9.27
C LEU A 202 -8.60 5.36 8.85
N LEU A 203 -9.01 5.39 7.60
CA LEU A 203 -9.94 6.37 7.03
C LEU A 203 -11.25 5.68 6.68
N ILE A 204 -12.35 6.17 7.22
CA ILE A 204 -13.70 5.72 6.81
C ILE A 204 -14.10 6.52 5.57
N THR A 205 -14.52 5.81 4.52
CA THR A 205 -14.95 6.39 3.24
C THR A 205 -16.41 6.05 2.97
N HIS A 206 -16.98 6.62 1.93
CA HIS A 206 -18.35 6.23 1.46
C HIS A 206 -18.41 4.80 0.92
N TRP A 207 -17.28 4.17 0.63
CA TRP A 207 -17.18 2.83 0.05
C TRP A 207 -16.81 1.77 1.09
N GLY A 208 -16.34 2.18 2.27
CA GLY A 208 -15.83 1.29 3.30
C GLY A 208 -14.60 1.85 4.00
N PHE A 209 -13.50 1.08 4.05
CA PHE A 209 -12.34 1.38 4.87
C PHE A 209 -11.07 1.55 4.03
N SER A 210 -10.34 2.63 4.30
CA SER A 210 -9.10 3.01 3.64
C SER A 210 -8.08 3.54 4.68
N GLY A 211 -7.10 4.30 4.21
CA GLY A 211 -6.05 4.88 5.04
C GLY A 211 -4.82 3.97 5.17
N PRO A 212 -3.74 4.48 5.74
CA PRO A 212 -2.45 3.79 5.78
C PRO A 212 -2.51 2.38 6.35
N ALA A 213 -3.27 2.13 7.42
CA ALA A 213 -3.41 0.79 8.00
C ALA A 213 -4.05 -0.21 7.02
N VAL A 214 -5.14 0.18 6.37
CA VAL A 214 -5.88 -0.67 5.43
C VAL A 214 -5.07 -0.89 4.15
N LEU A 215 -4.49 0.17 3.59
CA LEU A 215 -3.67 0.08 2.38
C LEU A 215 -2.45 -0.82 2.60
N LYS A 216 -1.75 -0.66 3.72
CA LYS A 216 -0.64 -1.53 4.09
C LYS A 216 -1.09 -2.98 4.26
N LEU A 217 -2.19 -3.21 4.97
CA LEU A 217 -2.73 -4.55 5.21
C LEU A 217 -3.12 -5.23 3.88
N SER A 218 -3.78 -4.50 2.96
CA SER A 218 -4.15 -4.99 1.63
C SER A 218 -2.93 -5.36 0.78
N ALA A 219 -1.83 -4.60 0.88
CA ALA A 219 -0.61 -4.88 0.16
C ALA A 219 0.07 -6.16 0.66
N PHE A 220 0.23 -6.32 1.98
CA PHE A 220 0.84 -7.54 2.53
C PHE A 220 -0.02 -8.79 2.29
N ALA A 221 -1.34 -8.65 2.32
CA ALA A 221 -2.27 -9.75 2.11
C ALA A 221 -2.72 -9.95 0.65
N ALA A 222 -2.20 -9.20 -0.31
CA ALA A 222 -2.74 -9.08 -1.67
C ALA A 222 -3.10 -10.43 -2.33
N ARG A 223 -2.23 -11.44 -2.25
CA ARG A 223 -2.48 -12.77 -2.82
C ARG A 223 -3.52 -13.55 -2.04
N ILE A 224 -3.45 -13.51 -0.71
CA ILE A 224 -4.44 -14.16 0.17
C ILE A 224 -5.84 -13.60 -0.12
N LEU A 225 -5.96 -12.29 -0.26
CA LEU A 225 -7.22 -11.63 -0.56
C LEU A 225 -7.74 -11.94 -1.97
N ALA A 226 -6.84 -12.11 -2.94
CA ALA A 226 -7.21 -12.54 -4.28
C ALA A 226 -7.72 -13.99 -4.30
N GLU A 227 -7.09 -14.91 -3.55
CA GLU A 227 -7.54 -16.30 -3.38
C GLU A 227 -8.93 -16.37 -2.71
N LEU A 228 -9.24 -15.43 -1.82
CA LEU A 228 -10.56 -15.28 -1.18
C LEU A 228 -11.57 -14.51 -2.04
N GLU A 229 -11.25 -14.22 -3.30
CA GLU A 229 -12.08 -13.40 -4.19
C GLU A 229 -12.49 -12.06 -3.54
N TYR A 230 -11.62 -11.51 -2.70
CA TYR A 230 -11.84 -10.27 -1.92
C TYR A 230 -13.03 -10.31 -0.95
N LYS A 231 -13.48 -11.53 -0.55
CA LYS A 231 -14.55 -11.75 0.44
C LYS A 231 -13.96 -12.22 1.76
N PHE A 232 -13.92 -11.36 2.74
CA PHE A 232 -13.30 -11.60 4.04
C PHE A 232 -13.91 -10.68 5.10
N ALA A 233 -13.46 -10.78 6.35
CA ALA A 233 -13.86 -9.84 7.39
C ALA A 233 -12.67 -9.00 7.85
N LEU A 234 -12.93 -7.70 8.07
CA LEU A 234 -12.01 -6.76 8.71
C LEU A 234 -12.39 -6.62 10.18
N GLN A 235 -11.47 -6.97 11.08
CA GLN A 235 -11.62 -6.69 12.50
C GLN A 235 -10.89 -5.41 12.85
N ILE A 236 -11.55 -4.52 13.57
CA ILE A 236 -11.02 -3.23 13.99
C ILE A 236 -11.02 -3.12 15.51
N ASN A 237 -9.88 -2.78 16.08
CA ASN A 237 -9.76 -2.28 17.44
C ASN A 237 -9.68 -0.75 17.40
N TRP A 238 -10.71 -0.07 17.87
CA TRP A 238 -10.84 1.40 17.87
C TRP A 238 -10.02 2.08 18.97
N LEU A 239 -9.51 1.31 19.92
CA LEU A 239 -8.78 1.76 21.10
C LEU A 239 -7.27 1.52 20.94
N ALA A 240 -6.72 1.88 19.78
CA ALA A 240 -5.30 1.87 19.55
C ALA A 240 -4.68 3.21 19.93
N GLU A 241 -3.58 3.17 20.65
CA GLU A 241 -2.62 4.26 20.83
C GLU A 241 -1.39 4.04 19.93
N VAL A 242 -0.33 4.84 20.08
CA VAL A 242 0.77 4.86 19.08
C VAL A 242 1.37 3.48 18.83
N ASP A 243 1.55 2.65 19.86
CA ASP A 243 2.14 1.31 19.75
C ASP A 243 1.40 0.27 20.62
N GLU A 244 0.21 0.59 21.14
CA GLU A 244 -0.51 -0.24 22.09
C GLU A 244 -1.98 -0.41 21.70
N LEU A 245 -2.51 -1.62 21.90
CA LEU A 245 -3.91 -1.95 21.72
C LEU A 245 -4.52 -2.28 23.08
N LEU A 246 -5.55 -1.54 23.48
CA LEU A 246 -6.33 -1.94 24.65
C LEU A 246 -7.05 -3.26 24.38
N THR A 247 -7.02 -4.15 25.36
CA THR A 247 -7.76 -5.41 25.29
C THR A 247 -9.24 -5.19 25.64
N ALA A 248 -10.08 -6.18 25.36
CA ALA A 248 -11.48 -6.15 25.78
C ALA A 248 -11.63 -6.06 27.31
N GLN A 249 -10.67 -6.61 28.07
CA GLN A 249 -10.67 -6.53 29.52
C GLN A 249 -10.34 -5.12 30.00
N ASP A 250 -9.36 -4.45 29.39
CA ASP A 250 -9.01 -3.06 29.72
C ASP A 250 -10.18 -2.13 29.43
N ALA A 251 -10.79 -2.27 28.24
CA ALA A 251 -11.97 -1.50 27.87
C ALA A 251 -13.14 -1.74 28.86
N LEU A 252 -13.37 -2.98 29.25
CA LEU A 252 -14.41 -3.33 30.23
C LEU A 252 -14.16 -2.68 31.58
N THR A 253 -12.92 -2.68 32.06
CA THR A 253 -12.55 -2.05 33.33
C THR A 253 -12.84 -0.55 33.29
N ILE A 254 -12.42 0.15 32.25
CA ILE A 254 -12.69 1.58 32.05
C ILE A 254 -14.20 1.85 32.01
N LEU A 255 -14.97 1.05 31.26
CA LEU A 255 -16.42 1.21 31.18
C LEU A 255 -17.12 0.99 32.54
N GLN A 256 -16.63 0.08 33.37
CA GLN A 256 -17.16 -0.16 34.73
C GLN A 256 -16.84 1.00 35.66
N GLU A 257 -15.65 1.55 35.60
CA GLU A 257 -15.26 2.74 36.38
C GLU A 257 -16.10 3.95 35.98
N GLU A 258 -16.32 4.19 34.68
CA GLU A 258 -17.17 5.27 34.21
C GLU A 258 -18.62 5.14 34.67
N LYS A 259 -19.16 3.93 34.66
CA LYS A 259 -20.49 3.66 35.20
C LYS A 259 -20.59 4.02 36.70
N GLN A 260 -19.54 3.79 37.47
CA GLN A 260 -19.51 4.12 38.92
C GLN A 260 -19.35 5.62 39.14
N GLN A 261 -18.46 6.26 38.39
CA GLN A 261 -18.12 7.69 38.57
C GLN A 261 -19.16 8.63 37.99
N HIS A 262 -19.81 8.23 36.90
CA HIS A 262 -20.71 9.09 36.10
C HIS A 262 -22.09 8.48 35.86
N PRO A 263 -22.77 7.89 36.88
CA PRO A 263 -24.00 7.08 36.69
C PRO A 263 -25.17 7.83 36.06
N ARG A 264 -25.23 9.17 36.19
CA ARG A 264 -26.34 10.02 35.72
C ARG A 264 -26.07 10.67 34.37
N LYS A 265 -24.90 10.47 33.77
CA LYS A 265 -24.60 11.01 32.44
C LYS A 265 -25.16 10.10 31.35
N GLU A 266 -25.62 10.71 30.26
CA GLU A 266 -26.00 9.98 29.05
C GLU A 266 -24.73 9.50 28.31
N LEU A 267 -24.77 8.29 27.77
CA LEU A 267 -23.67 7.66 27.06
C LEU A 267 -23.22 8.47 25.85
N GLN A 268 -24.15 8.98 25.04
CA GLN A 268 -23.84 9.79 23.84
C GLN A 268 -23.07 11.07 24.12
N ASN A 269 -23.15 11.59 25.34
CA ASN A 269 -22.52 12.85 25.74
C ASN A 269 -21.27 12.65 26.60
N HIS A 270 -20.95 11.41 26.93
CA HIS A 270 -19.81 11.10 27.79
C HIS A 270 -19.12 9.81 27.34
N CYS A 271 -18.13 9.96 26.48
CA CYS A 271 -17.26 8.86 26.02
C CYS A 271 -15.94 8.89 26.79
N PRO A 272 -15.53 7.79 27.47
CA PRO A 272 -14.27 7.76 28.23
C PRO A 272 -13.04 7.58 27.32
N PHE A 273 -13.27 7.37 26.04
CA PHE A 273 -12.20 7.14 25.07
C PHE A 273 -12.05 8.33 24.11
N SER A 274 -10.86 8.49 23.53
CA SER A 274 -10.60 9.51 22.50
C SER A 274 -11.26 9.14 21.17
N LEU A 275 -12.62 9.10 21.13
CA LEU A 275 -13.43 8.81 19.96
C LEU A 275 -14.29 10.00 19.57
N ALA A 276 -14.44 10.24 18.26
CA ALA A 276 -15.38 11.22 17.76
C ALA A 276 -16.82 10.84 18.15
N LYS A 277 -17.65 11.81 18.55
CA LYS A 277 -19.02 11.56 19.02
C LYS A 277 -19.85 10.70 18.08
N LYS A 278 -19.75 10.90 16.77
CA LYS A 278 -20.50 10.11 15.78
C LYS A 278 -20.04 8.65 15.78
N LEU A 279 -18.74 8.40 15.85
CA LEU A 279 -18.17 7.06 15.91
C LEU A 279 -18.59 6.34 17.21
N TRP A 280 -18.49 7.03 18.34
CA TRP A 280 -18.94 6.51 19.63
C TRP A 280 -20.41 6.07 19.61
N ASN A 281 -21.31 6.91 19.09
CA ASN A 281 -22.73 6.60 18.99
C ASN A 281 -23.00 5.37 18.11
N LYS A 282 -22.31 5.26 16.98
CA LYS A 282 -22.41 4.08 16.10
C LYS A 282 -21.94 2.79 16.79
N LEU A 283 -20.90 2.87 17.62
CA LEU A 283 -20.41 1.71 18.41
C LEU A 283 -21.38 1.34 19.52
N LEU A 284 -22.02 2.31 20.18
CA LEU A 284 -23.11 2.06 21.12
C LEU A 284 -24.26 1.31 20.45
N GLU A 285 -24.75 1.79 19.31
CA GLU A 285 -25.82 1.17 18.54
C GLU A 285 -25.47 -0.28 18.15
N ARG A 286 -24.24 -0.54 17.67
CA ARG A 286 -23.76 -1.90 17.34
C ARG A 286 -23.70 -2.82 18.56
N ALA A 287 -23.36 -2.28 19.73
CA ALA A 287 -23.37 -3.03 21.01
C ALA A 287 -24.79 -3.27 21.55
N GLY A 288 -25.84 -2.82 20.88
CA GLY A 288 -27.22 -2.90 21.36
C GLY A 288 -27.51 -1.97 22.54
N VAL A 289 -26.81 -0.84 22.60
CA VAL A 289 -26.94 0.17 23.65
C VAL A 289 -27.55 1.44 23.05
N LEU A 290 -28.57 1.97 23.67
CA LEU A 290 -29.20 3.22 23.21
C LEU A 290 -28.33 4.42 23.60
N PRO A 291 -27.99 5.32 22.65
CA PRO A 291 -27.08 6.45 22.92
C PRO A 291 -27.54 7.40 24.05
N HIS A 292 -28.85 7.57 24.23
CA HIS A 292 -29.45 8.43 25.27
C HIS A 292 -29.60 7.71 26.63
N GLN A 293 -29.28 6.43 26.72
CA GLN A 293 -29.30 5.66 27.97
C GLN A 293 -28.28 6.24 28.97
N LEU A 294 -28.62 6.18 30.28
CA LEU A 294 -27.69 6.60 31.33
C LEU A 294 -26.67 5.51 31.62
N TRP A 295 -25.47 5.91 32.06
CA TRP A 295 -24.43 4.98 32.46
C TRP A 295 -24.90 3.97 33.53
N ALA A 296 -25.73 4.44 34.49
CA ALA A 296 -26.30 3.58 35.54
C ALA A 296 -27.16 2.42 35.02
N GLU A 297 -27.80 2.61 33.87
CA GLU A 297 -28.74 1.67 33.28
C GLU A 297 -28.08 0.52 32.52
N LEU A 298 -26.78 0.63 32.21
CA LEU A 298 -26.05 -0.44 31.54
C LEU A 298 -26.01 -1.71 32.40
N ASN A 299 -26.46 -2.81 31.85
CA ASN A 299 -26.30 -4.11 32.46
C ASN A 299 -24.89 -4.73 32.09
N LYS A 300 -24.54 -5.82 32.77
CA LYS A 300 -23.28 -6.51 32.56
C LYS A 300 -23.09 -6.99 31.12
N GLY A 301 -24.13 -7.51 30.48
CA GLY A 301 -24.09 -7.97 29.10
C GLY A 301 -23.80 -6.84 28.12
N GLN A 302 -24.42 -5.67 28.30
CA GLN A 302 -24.19 -4.48 27.49
C GLN A 302 -22.76 -3.93 27.65
N LEU A 303 -22.20 -3.93 28.86
CA LEU A 303 -20.80 -3.54 29.07
C LEU A 303 -19.84 -4.46 28.33
N HIS A 304 -20.04 -5.78 28.38
CA HIS A 304 -19.21 -6.74 27.63
C HIS A 304 -19.38 -6.58 26.11
N ALA A 305 -20.61 -6.41 25.62
CA ALA A 305 -20.88 -6.19 24.20
C ALA A 305 -20.18 -4.92 23.71
N LEU A 306 -20.26 -3.83 24.48
CA LEU A 306 -19.60 -2.57 24.14
C LEU A 306 -18.07 -2.70 24.17
N ALA A 307 -17.50 -3.34 25.18
CA ALA A 307 -16.06 -3.60 25.24
C ALA A 307 -15.59 -4.40 24.02
N LYS A 308 -16.37 -5.40 23.58
CA LYS A 308 -16.10 -6.18 22.37
C LYS A 308 -16.17 -5.32 21.11
N GLU A 309 -17.21 -4.50 20.96
CA GLU A 309 -17.33 -3.61 19.79
C GLU A 309 -16.20 -2.58 19.74
N LEU A 310 -15.74 -2.07 20.87
CA LEU A 310 -14.62 -1.13 20.93
C LEU A 310 -13.28 -1.75 20.52
N THR A 311 -13.07 -3.04 20.83
CA THR A 311 -11.75 -3.69 20.65
C THR A 311 -11.71 -4.72 19.54
N ALA A 312 -12.85 -5.16 19.01
CA ALA A 312 -12.95 -6.24 18.03
C ALA A 312 -14.19 -6.11 17.12
N SER A 313 -14.57 -4.88 16.73
CA SER A 313 -15.62 -4.67 15.72
C SER A 313 -15.27 -5.41 14.44
N THR A 314 -16.22 -6.18 13.90
CA THR A 314 -16.00 -6.97 12.69
C THR A 314 -16.92 -6.50 11.57
N PHE A 315 -16.36 -6.28 10.39
CA PHE A 315 -17.04 -5.77 9.21
C PHE A 315 -16.84 -6.71 8.02
N SER A 316 -17.91 -7.04 7.32
CA SER A 316 -17.83 -7.80 6.08
C SER A 316 -17.25 -6.94 4.97
N ILE A 317 -16.24 -7.48 4.29
CA ILE A 317 -15.67 -6.88 3.08
C ILE A 317 -16.11 -7.74 1.90
N GLU A 318 -16.67 -7.11 0.89
CA GLU A 318 -17.28 -7.81 -0.25
C GLU A 318 -16.46 -7.67 -1.53
N ASP A 319 -15.64 -6.64 -1.63
CA ASP A 319 -14.77 -6.36 -2.77
C ASP A 319 -13.69 -5.31 -2.41
N LYS A 320 -12.86 -5.02 -3.37
CA LYS A 320 -12.00 -3.83 -3.40
C LYS A 320 -12.75 -2.65 -4.01
N ALA A 321 -12.41 -1.42 -3.61
CA ALA A 321 -13.02 -0.23 -4.19
C ALA A 321 -12.79 -0.17 -5.72
N PRO A 322 -13.75 0.38 -6.49
CA PRO A 322 -13.76 0.30 -7.96
C PRO A 322 -12.69 1.14 -8.67
N PHE A 323 -11.90 1.90 -7.95
CA PHE A 323 -10.88 2.80 -8.51
C PHE A 323 -9.63 2.03 -8.96
N LYS A 324 -9.59 1.64 -10.23
CA LYS A 324 -8.48 0.87 -10.83
C LYS A 324 -7.17 1.64 -10.94
N GLU A 325 -7.20 2.96 -10.90
CA GLU A 325 -6.02 3.82 -11.12
C GLU A 325 -5.11 3.95 -9.89
N GLU A 326 -5.59 3.55 -8.71
CA GLU A 326 -4.87 3.65 -7.44
C GLU A 326 -4.13 2.36 -7.04
N PHE A 327 -4.28 1.28 -7.82
CA PHE A 327 -3.72 -0.01 -7.44
C PHE A 327 -2.27 -0.15 -7.90
N VAL A 328 -1.40 -0.51 -6.95
CA VAL A 328 -0.11 -1.13 -7.21
C VAL A 328 -0.37 -2.60 -7.57
N THR A 329 0.45 -3.18 -8.42
CA THR A 329 0.32 -4.59 -8.82
C THR A 329 1.33 -5.45 -8.08
N ALA A 330 0.85 -6.49 -7.39
CA ALA A 330 1.66 -7.58 -6.88
C ALA A 330 1.71 -8.67 -7.96
N GLY A 331 2.89 -9.01 -8.45
CA GLY A 331 3.11 -9.94 -9.56
C GLY A 331 4.11 -9.41 -10.57
N GLY A 332 4.50 -10.23 -11.51
CA GLY A 332 5.52 -9.91 -12.52
C GLY A 332 6.54 -11.02 -12.69
N VAL A 333 7.69 -10.70 -13.25
CA VAL A 333 8.77 -11.69 -13.47
C VAL A 333 9.28 -12.24 -12.15
N SER A 334 9.40 -13.57 -12.07
CA SER A 334 9.88 -14.29 -10.89
C SER A 334 11.28 -13.80 -10.47
N LEU A 335 11.41 -13.43 -9.20
CA LEU A 335 12.66 -12.91 -8.64
C LEU A 335 13.79 -13.94 -8.64
N LYS A 336 13.45 -15.24 -8.67
CA LYS A 336 14.43 -16.35 -8.74
C LYS A 336 15.24 -16.32 -10.04
N GLU A 337 14.72 -15.69 -11.09
CA GLU A 337 15.31 -15.63 -12.42
C GLU A 337 16.16 -14.37 -12.64
N ILE A 338 16.33 -13.54 -11.63
CA ILE A 338 17.06 -12.28 -11.68
C ILE A 338 18.30 -12.31 -10.79
N ASP A 339 19.41 -11.82 -11.30
CA ASP A 339 20.59 -11.50 -10.49
C ASP A 339 20.48 -10.07 -9.94
N PHE A 340 20.15 -9.94 -8.66
CA PHE A 340 19.97 -8.64 -8.00
C PHE A 340 21.27 -7.84 -7.76
N LYS A 341 22.43 -8.38 -8.16
CA LYS A 341 23.66 -7.58 -8.20
C LYS A 341 23.66 -6.62 -9.38
N SER A 342 22.99 -7.00 -10.46
CA SER A 342 22.98 -6.27 -11.75
C SER A 342 21.59 -6.04 -12.35
N PHE A 343 20.53 -6.62 -11.78
CA PHE A 343 19.18 -6.73 -12.35
C PHE A 343 19.13 -7.48 -13.68
N ARG A 344 20.13 -8.33 -13.92
CA ARG A 344 20.26 -9.13 -15.13
C ARG A 344 19.42 -10.40 -15.05
N SER A 345 18.78 -10.76 -16.14
CA SER A 345 18.15 -12.06 -16.33
C SER A 345 19.19 -13.19 -16.23
N LYS A 346 18.84 -14.26 -15.55
CA LYS A 346 19.65 -15.50 -15.53
C LYS A 346 19.48 -16.34 -16.79
N LEU A 347 18.39 -16.10 -17.56
CA LEU A 347 18.13 -16.78 -18.83
C LEU A 347 18.88 -16.11 -20.00
N TYR A 348 18.95 -14.78 -19.99
CA TYR A 348 19.58 -13.99 -21.04
C TYR A 348 20.58 -13.00 -20.44
N PRO A 349 21.89 -13.21 -20.62
CA PRO A 349 22.92 -12.38 -19.98
C PRO A 349 22.92 -10.90 -20.38
N THR A 350 22.25 -10.56 -21.47
CA THR A 350 22.17 -9.18 -22.00
C THR A 350 20.79 -8.55 -21.82
N LEU A 351 19.87 -9.25 -21.10
CA LEU A 351 18.56 -8.73 -20.70
C LEU A 351 18.61 -8.26 -19.25
N TYR A 352 18.12 -7.05 -19.00
CA TYR A 352 17.98 -6.47 -17.66
C TYR A 352 16.52 -6.15 -17.42
N ILE A 353 16.00 -6.46 -16.23
CA ILE A 353 14.60 -6.23 -15.89
C ILE A 353 14.55 -5.52 -14.53
N GLY A 354 13.82 -4.40 -14.46
CA GLY A 354 13.75 -3.60 -13.23
C GLY A 354 12.37 -2.99 -12.97
N GLY A 355 12.21 -2.50 -11.74
CA GLY A 355 10.97 -1.89 -11.28
C GLY A 355 9.82 -2.88 -11.17
N GLU A 356 8.58 -2.41 -11.33
CA GLU A 356 7.33 -3.20 -11.24
C GLU A 356 7.15 -4.21 -12.39
N ALA A 357 8.10 -4.34 -13.32
CA ALA A 357 8.13 -5.47 -14.25
C ALA A 357 8.48 -6.79 -13.53
N LEU A 358 9.16 -6.69 -12.39
CA LEU A 358 9.45 -7.78 -11.46
C LEU A 358 8.31 -7.99 -10.46
N ASP A 359 8.24 -9.17 -9.83
CA ASP A 359 7.33 -9.45 -8.70
C ASP A 359 7.77 -8.68 -7.43
N ILE A 360 7.80 -7.35 -7.54
CA ILE A 360 8.18 -6.42 -6.47
C ILE A 360 7.13 -5.33 -6.37
N ASP A 361 6.66 -5.07 -5.16
CA ASP A 361 5.83 -3.92 -4.85
C ASP A 361 6.15 -3.37 -3.45
N ALA A 362 5.81 -2.11 -3.25
CA ALA A 362 6.03 -1.36 -2.02
C ALA A 362 4.73 -0.73 -1.51
N ILE A 363 4.74 -0.30 -0.25
CA ILE A 363 3.67 0.45 0.41
C ILE A 363 4.03 1.93 0.55
#